data_f67933a0312201c62b27d9c6d4bc20ec
#
_entry.id   f67933a0312201c62b27d9c6d4bc20ec
#
_cell.length_a   1.000
_cell.length_b   1.000
_cell.length_c   1.000
_cell.angle_alpha   90.00
_cell.angle_beta   90.00
_cell.angle_gamma   90.00
#
_symmetry.space_group_name_H-M   'P 1'
#
loop_
_entity.id
_entity.type
_entity.pdbx_description
1 polymer ?
#
loop_
_entity_poly.entity_id
_entity_poly.type
_entity_poly.pdbx_seq_one_letter_code
_entity_poly.pdbx_strand_id
1 'polypeptide(L)'
;MPESLFPPPIPETANETGWFTAHCDGGSRGNPGPAAYGAVIEDPSGQVVARLSEYLGRQTNNYAEYQGLLAVLAWANEHGVRRFQVVSDSELMVRQMSGRYKVSSPTLRPLWEEARRRAARLDSFKMRHTLRAGNQEADRLANEAMDRGSDRSHGSQTGSLSKKSQSGPTRL
;
A
#
# COMPACT_ATOMS: atom_id res chain seq x y z
N MET A 1 -31.55 2.22 21.52
CA MET A 1 -30.99 1.35 20.47
C MET A 1 -29.48 1.48 20.53
N PRO A 2 -28.74 0.43 20.85
CA PRO A 2 -27.29 0.52 20.77
C PRO A 2 -26.90 0.73 19.32
N GLU A 3 -26.13 1.77 19.06
CA GLU A 3 -25.51 1.97 17.76
C GLU A 3 -24.64 0.74 17.44
N SER A 4 -24.86 0.16 16.27
CA SER A 4 -24.08 -0.95 15.79
C SER A 4 -22.61 -0.55 15.72
N LEU A 5 -21.75 -1.27 16.46
CA LEU A 5 -20.29 -1.08 16.46
C LEU A 5 -19.63 -1.43 15.10
N PHE A 6 -20.43 -1.91 14.16
CA PHE A 6 -19.95 -2.24 12.82
C PHE A 6 -20.47 -1.20 11.83
N PRO A 7 -19.62 -0.73 10.88
CA PRO A 7 -20.11 0.08 9.78
C PRO A 7 -21.24 -0.68 9.07
N PRO A 8 -22.27 0.02 8.58
CA PRO A 8 -23.35 -0.64 7.86
C PRO A 8 -22.73 -1.44 6.69
N PRO A 9 -23.26 -2.64 6.42
CA PRO A 9 -22.82 -3.40 5.27
C PRO A 9 -23.04 -2.54 4.02
N ILE A 10 -22.06 -2.56 3.12
CA ILE A 10 -22.19 -1.93 1.81
C ILE A 10 -23.46 -2.50 1.17
N PRO A 11 -24.38 -1.65 0.70
CA PRO A 11 -25.61 -2.16 0.11
C PRO A 11 -25.29 -3.19 -0.98
N GLU A 12 -25.86 -4.37 -0.89
CA GLU A 12 -25.64 -5.45 -1.86
C GLU A 12 -25.86 -4.98 -3.31
N THR A 13 -26.76 -4.03 -3.50
CA THR A 13 -27.08 -3.43 -4.81
C THR A 13 -25.93 -2.62 -5.42
N ALA A 14 -25.05 -2.03 -4.61
CA ALA A 14 -23.88 -1.29 -5.11
C ALA A 14 -22.78 -2.24 -5.62
N ASN A 15 -22.70 -3.45 -5.07
CA ASN A 15 -21.72 -4.46 -5.47
C ASN A 15 -22.13 -5.26 -6.72
N GLU A 16 -23.43 -5.28 -7.07
CA GLU A 16 -23.92 -6.13 -8.15
C GLU A 16 -23.69 -5.56 -9.57
N THR A 17 -23.59 -4.26 -9.72
CA THR A 17 -23.55 -3.61 -11.04
C THR A 17 -22.40 -2.65 -11.26
N GLY A 18 -21.63 -2.30 -10.25
CA GLY A 18 -20.63 -1.25 -10.30
C GLY A 18 -19.21 -1.71 -9.97
N TRP A 19 -18.26 -0.95 -10.49
CA TRP A 19 -16.83 -1.14 -10.24
C TRP A 19 -16.36 -0.26 -9.10
N PHE A 20 -15.73 -0.87 -8.08
CA PHE A 20 -14.89 -0.14 -7.15
C PHE A 20 -13.55 0.17 -7.81
N THR A 21 -12.99 1.33 -7.53
CA THR A 21 -11.73 1.79 -8.11
C THR A 21 -10.72 2.12 -7.00
N ALA A 22 -9.56 1.49 -7.04
CA ALA A 22 -8.45 1.86 -6.19
C ALA A 22 -7.40 2.61 -7.01
N HIS A 23 -6.95 3.74 -6.49
CA HIS A 23 -5.76 4.43 -6.96
C HIS A 23 -4.64 4.10 -6.00
N CYS A 24 -3.57 3.48 -6.47
CA CYS A 24 -2.45 3.13 -5.61
C CYS A 24 -1.11 3.61 -6.18
N ASP A 25 -0.23 3.96 -5.27
CA ASP A 25 1.12 4.41 -5.55
C ASP A 25 2.06 3.84 -4.49
N GLY A 26 3.28 3.52 -4.90
CA GLY A 26 4.35 3.10 -4.02
C GLY A 26 5.66 3.72 -4.48
N GLY A 27 6.55 3.92 -3.56
CA GLY A 27 7.84 4.49 -3.90
C GLY A 27 8.86 4.38 -2.80
N SER A 28 10.09 4.73 -3.13
CA SER A 28 11.18 4.83 -2.18
C SER A 28 12.00 6.10 -2.42
N ARG A 29 12.52 6.67 -1.36
CA ARG A 29 13.46 7.80 -1.40
C ARG A 29 14.87 7.25 -1.50
N GLY A 30 15.35 7.08 -2.74
CA GLY A 30 16.47 6.23 -3.09
C GLY A 30 15.96 4.82 -3.44
N ASN A 31 16.67 4.09 -4.29
CA ASN A 31 16.21 2.79 -4.78
C ASN A 31 17.31 1.72 -4.61
N PRO A 32 17.38 1.00 -3.46
CA PRO A 32 16.46 1.03 -2.33
C PRO A 32 16.63 2.23 -1.40
N GLY A 33 15.62 2.49 -0.59
CA GLY A 33 15.59 3.54 0.41
C GLY A 33 14.32 3.46 1.25
N PRO A 34 14.07 4.46 2.12
CA PRO A 34 12.81 4.55 2.85
C PRO A 34 11.64 4.50 1.88
N ALA A 35 10.75 3.52 2.07
CA ALA A 35 9.69 3.20 1.13
C ALA A 35 8.32 3.17 1.82
N ALA A 36 7.28 3.46 1.04
CA ALA A 36 5.90 3.40 1.50
C ALA A 36 4.95 3.24 0.32
N TYR A 37 3.71 2.85 0.62
CA TYR A 37 2.62 2.96 -0.34
C TYR A 37 1.49 3.83 0.21
N GLY A 38 0.70 4.34 -0.71
CA GLY A 38 -0.57 5.00 -0.44
C GLY A 38 -1.63 4.54 -1.42
N ALA A 39 -2.88 4.52 -0.99
CA ALA A 39 -3.99 4.14 -1.84
C ALA A 39 -5.29 4.82 -1.41
N VAL A 40 -6.13 5.09 -2.39
CA VAL A 40 -7.47 5.63 -2.20
C VAL A 40 -8.45 4.72 -2.92
N ILE A 41 -9.49 4.29 -2.23
CA ILE A 41 -10.52 3.40 -2.80
C ILE A 41 -11.83 4.14 -2.88
N GLU A 42 -12.43 4.12 -4.06
CA GLU A 42 -13.72 4.71 -4.35
C GLU A 42 -14.76 3.63 -4.63
N ASP A 43 -15.99 3.88 -4.18
CA ASP A 43 -17.13 3.02 -4.52
C ASP A 43 -17.61 3.29 -5.95
N PRO A 44 -18.62 2.54 -6.46
CA PRO A 44 -19.14 2.76 -7.82
C PRO A 44 -19.71 4.16 -8.07
N SER A 45 -20.07 4.90 -7.03
CA SER A 45 -20.54 6.29 -7.16
C SER A 45 -19.41 7.31 -7.24
N GLY A 46 -18.16 6.87 -7.04
CA GLY A 46 -16.98 7.73 -6.98
C GLY A 46 -16.69 8.30 -5.58
N GLN A 47 -17.43 7.88 -4.56
CA GLN A 47 -17.19 8.29 -3.19
C GLN A 47 -16.01 7.53 -2.59
N VAL A 48 -15.10 8.24 -1.93
CA VAL A 48 -13.96 7.63 -1.23
C VAL A 48 -14.47 6.85 -0.02
N VAL A 49 -14.18 5.55 0.02
CA VAL A 49 -14.58 4.63 1.09
C VAL A 49 -13.40 4.15 1.93
N ALA A 50 -12.18 4.30 1.44
CA ALA A 50 -10.99 3.95 2.21
C ALA A 50 -9.76 4.73 1.72
N ARG A 51 -8.87 5.02 2.67
CA ARG A 51 -7.52 5.51 2.43
C ARG A 51 -6.54 4.61 3.17
N LEU A 52 -5.57 4.06 2.45
CA LEU A 52 -4.58 3.13 2.98
C LEU A 52 -3.19 3.73 2.80
N SER A 53 -2.34 3.56 3.79
CA SER A 53 -0.94 3.90 3.66
C SER A 53 -0.10 3.13 4.69
N GLU A 54 1.13 2.80 4.33
CA GLU A 54 2.04 2.09 5.23
C GLU A 54 3.49 2.42 4.89
N TYR A 55 4.28 2.63 5.93
CA TYR A 55 5.74 2.72 5.82
C TYR A 55 6.33 1.31 5.82
N LEU A 56 7.20 1.03 4.84
CA LEU A 56 7.71 -0.32 4.57
C LEU A 56 9.17 -0.51 5.00
N GLY A 57 9.79 0.52 5.61
CA GLY A 57 11.22 0.50 5.86
C GLY A 57 12.02 0.69 4.57
N ARG A 58 13.22 0.14 4.52
CA ARG A 58 14.11 0.24 3.35
C ARG A 58 13.74 -0.81 2.31
N GLN A 59 13.16 -0.37 1.19
CA GLN A 59 12.71 -1.22 0.08
C GLN A 59 12.91 -0.52 -1.26
N THR A 60 12.75 -1.28 -2.33
CA THR A 60 12.75 -0.74 -3.70
C THR A 60 11.41 -0.11 -4.08
N ASN A 61 11.41 0.73 -5.11
CA ASN A 61 10.19 1.27 -5.70
C ASN A 61 9.20 0.15 -6.08
N ASN A 62 9.67 -0.85 -6.82
CA ASN A 62 8.80 -1.93 -7.31
C ASN A 62 8.20 -2.76 -6.17
N TYR A 63 8.96 -2.99 -5.11
CA TYR A 63 8.45 -3.66 -3.91
C TYR A 63 7.30 -2.86 -3.29
N ALA A 64 7.48 -1.55 -3.12
CA ALA A 64 6.46 -0.67 -2.56
C ALA A 64 5.19 -0.63 -3.43
N GLU A 65 5.33 -0.61 -4.76
CA GLU A 65 4.21 -0.66 -5.69
C GLU A 65 3.39 -1.94 -5.51
N TYR A 66 4.04 -3.09 -5.42
CA TYR A 66 3.35 -4.36 -5.19
C TYR A 66 2.70 -4.42 -3.81
N GLN A 67 3.30 -3.85 -2.78
CA GLN A 67 2.69 -3.80 -1.45
C GLN A 67 1.40 -2.96 -1.45
N GLY A 68 1.37 -1.87 -2.19
CA GLY A 68 0.16 -1.08 -2.39
C GLY A 68 -0.94 -1.89 -3.09
N LEU A 69 -0.60 -2.61 -4.14
CA LEU A 69 -1.53 -3.50 -4.85
C LEU A 69 -2.07 -4.59 -3.91
N LEU A 70 -1.21 -5.24 -3.14
CA LEU A 70 -1.63 -6.27 -2.19
C LEU A 70 -2.57 -5.72 -1.12
N ALA A 71 -2.32 -4.51 -0.63
CA ALA A 71 -3.17 -3.87 0.36
C ALA A 71 -4.58 -3.59 -0.16
N VAL A 72 -4.71 -3.05 -1.37
CA VAL A 72 -6.03 -2.76 -1.95
C VAL A 72 -6.79 -4.04 -2.30
N LEU A 73 -6.10 -5.08 -2.76
CA LEU A 73 -6.71 -6.38 -3.03
C LEU A 73 -7.20 -7.06 -1.74
N ALA A 74 -6.44 -6.98 -0.66
CA ALA A 74 -6.87 -7.47 0.65
C ALA A 74 -8.13 -6.76 1.12
N TRP A 75 -8.15 -5.43 1.01
CA TRP A 75 -9.33 -4.64 1.35
C TRP A 75 -10.56 -5.06 0.55
N ALA A 76 -10.41 -5.23 -0.76
CA ALA A 76 -11.49 -5.65 -1.64
C ALA A 76 -12.05 -7.03 -1.25
N ASN A 77 -11.18 -7.98 -0.95
CA ASN A 77 -11.57 -9.32 -0.52
C ASN A 77 -12.31 -9.30 0.84
N GLU A 78 -11.82 -8.51 1.79
CA GLU A 78 -12.41 -8.36 3.12
C GLU A 78 -13.80 -7.70 3.09
N HIS A 79 -14.03 -6.80 2.14
CA HIS A 79 -15.28 -6.05 2.01
C HIS A 79 -16.25 -6.66 0.99
N GLY A 80 -15.97 -7.84 0.46
CA GLY A 80 -16.85 -8.53 -0.47
C GLY A 80 -17.05 -7.82 -1.81
N VAL A 81 -16.07 -7.04 -2.23
CA VAL A 81 -16.09 -6.36 -3.55
C VAL A 81 -16.02 -7.42 -4.64
N ARG A 82 -16.91 -7.33 -5.63
CA ARG A 82 -16.97 -8.28 -6.75
C ARG A 82 -16.25 -7.78 -7.99
N ARG A 83 -16.40 -6.50 -8.32
CA ARG A 83 -15.79 -5.86 -9.48
C ARG A 83 -14.83 -4.78 -9.01
N PHE A 84 -13.56 -4.99 -9.28
CA PHE A 84 -12.49 -4.14 -8.75
C PHE A 84 -11.52 -3.74 -9.84
N GLN A 85 -11.31 -2.42 -9.96
CA GLN A 85 -10.33 -1.84 -10.85
C GLN A 85 -9.22 -1.18 -10.03
N VAL A 86 -7.97 -1.46 -10.39
CA VAL A 86 -6.82 -0.78 -9.81
C VAL A 86 -6.15 0.11 -10.84
N VAL A 87 -5.95 1.36 -10.47
CA VAL A 87 -5.27 2.38 -11.28
C VAL A 87 -3.92 2.65 -10.65
N SER A 88 -2.85 2.51 -11.42
CA SER A 88 -1.48 2.72 -10.97
C SER A 88 -0.66 3.45 -12.02
N ASP A 89 0.33 4.22 -11.59
CA ASP A 89 1.32 4.84 -12.48
C ASP A 89 2.52 3.94 -12.77
N SER A 90 2.58 2.76 -12.16
CA SER A 90 3.58 1.74 -12.46
C SER A 90 3.20 0.94 -13.71
N GLU A 91 3.70 1.35 -14.86
CA GLU A 91 3.48 0.64 -16.12
C GLU A 91 3.99 -0.81 -16.05
N LEU A 92 5.15 -1.03 -15.41
CA LEU A 92 5.73 -2.36 -15.24
C LEU A 92 4.77 -3.30 -14.51
N MET A 93 4.25 -2.87 -13.35
CA MET A 93 3.34 -3.68 -12.54
C MET A 93 2.05 -3.99 -13.30
N VAL A 94 1.47 -3.01 -13.97
CA VAL A 94 0.26 -3.21 -14.79
C VAL A 94 0.50 -4.26 -15.87
N ARG A 95 1.62 -4.19 -16.57
CA ARG A 95 1.97 -5.15 -17.63
C ARG A 95 2.31 -6.52 -17.08
N GLN A 96 2.95 -6.61 -15.93
CA GLN A 96 3.21 -7.88 -15.26
C GLN A 96 1.91 -8.56 -14.81
N MET A 97 1.00 -7.81 -14.22
CA MET A 97 -0.30 -8.35 -13.77
C MET A 97 -1.21 -8.77 -14.94
N SER A 98 -1.09 -8.11 -16.09
CA SER A 98 -1.85 -8.48 -17.29
C SER A 98 -1.20 -9.64 -18.09
N GLY A 99 -0.05 -10.14 -17.65
CA GLY A 99 0.66 -11.22 -18.31
C GLY A 99 1.49 -10.81 -19.53
N ARG A 100 1.60 -9.52 -19.82
CA ARG A 100 2.40 -9.00 -20.94
C ARG A 100 3.89 -9.02 -20.67
N TYR A 101 4.30 -8.84 -19.42
CA TYR A 101 5.70 -8.87 -19.00
C TYR A 101 5.89 -9.97 -17.96
N LYS A 102 7.01 -10.70 -18.13
CA LYS A 102 7.43 -11.72 -17.18
C LYS A 102 7.98 -11.08 -15.90
N VAL A 103 7.70 -11.70 -14.76
CA VAL A 103 8.29 -11.32 -13.48
C VAL A 103 9.55 -12.15 -13.26
N SER A 104 10.72 -11.56 -13.53
CA SER A 104 12.03 -12.22 -13.39
C SER A 104 12.66 -12.06 -12.02
N SER A 105 12.26 -11.02 -11.27
CA SER A 105 12.80 -10.73 -9.95
C SER A 105 12.37 -11.77 -8.91
N PRO A 106 13.33 -12.45 -8.22
CA PRO A 106 12.99 -13.38 -7.15
C PRO A 106 12.30 -12.72 -5.97
N THR A 107 12.53 -11.43 -5.74
CA THR A 107 11.89 -10.66 -4.67
C THR A 107 10.44 -10.30 -5.01
N LEU A 108 10.17 -9.93 -6.26
CA LEU A 108 8.84 -9.51 -6.70
C LEU A 108 7.92 -10.68 -7.03
N ARG A 109 8.47 -11.82 -7.45
CA ARG A 109 7.67 -12.97 -7.88
C ARG A 109 6.67 -13.46 -6.82
N PRO A 110 7.03 -13.63 -5.53
CA PRO A 110 6.07 -14.00 -4.51
C PRO A 110 4.94 -12.97 -4.33
N LEU A 111 5.26 -11.68 -4.46
CA LEU A 111 4.27 -10.61 -4.36
C LEU A 111 3.31 -10.64 -5.54
N TRP A 112 3.82 -10.84 -6.75
CA TRP A 112 3.02 -10.98 -7.96
C TRP A 112 2.10 -12.22 -7.89
N GLU A 113 2.61 -13.35 -7.43
CA GLU A 113 1.81 -14.57 -7.26
C GLU A 113 0.68 -14.37 -6.25
N GLU A 114 0.97 -13.71 -5.12
CA GLU A 114 -0.05 -13.38 -4.11
C GLU A 114 -1.09 -12.40 -4.64
N ALA A 115 -0.66 -11.38 -5.39
CA ALA A 115 -1.57 -10.42 -6.01
C ALA A 115 -2.53 -11.14 -6.98
N ARG A 116 -2.02 -12.08 -7.77
CA ARG A 116 -2.85 -12.87 -8.66
C ARG A 116 -3.85 -13.75 -7.91
N ARG A 117 -3.44 -14.37 -6.81
CA ARG A 117 -4.35 -15.15 -5.96
C ARG A 117 -5.47 -14.31 -5.38
N ARG A 118 -5.14 -13.13 -4.87
CA ARG A 118 -6.14 -12.19 -4.32
C ARG A 118 -7.09 -11.67 -5.39
N ALA A 119 -6.57 -11.34 -6.56
CA ALA A 119 -7.39 -10.90 -7.69
C ALA A 119 -8.34 -12.00 -8.18
N ALA A 120 -7.90 -13.26 -8.16
CA ALA A 120 -8.71 -14.40 -8.59
C ALA A 120 -9.93 -14.65 -7.70
N ARG A 121 -9.96 -14.12 -6.48
CA ARG A 121 -11.13 -14.19 -5.58
C ARG A 121 -12.24 -13.21 -5.95
N LEU A 122 -11.94 -12.23 -6.80
CA LEU A 122 -12.91 -11.27 -7.31
C LEU A 122 -13.64 -11.85 -8.52
N ASP A 123 -14.88 -11.44 -8.74
CA ASP A 123 -15.62 -11.85 -9.92
C ASP A 123 -15.04 -11.23 -11.20
N SER A 124 -14.60 -9.98 -11.10
CA SER A 124 -13.93 -9.28 -12.19
C SER A 124 -12.85 -8.36 -11.64
N PHE A 125 -11.68 -8.42 -12.25
CA PHE A 125 -10.54 -7.60 -11.90
C PHE A 125 -9.92 -7.01 -13.15
N LYS A 126 -9.55 -5.73 -13.09
CA LYS A 126 -8.76 -5.09 -14.14
C LYS A 126 -7.79 -4.08 -13.55
N MET A 127 -6.68 -3.89 -14.25
CA MET A 127 -5.72 -2.83 -13.95
C MET A 127 -5.63 -1.85 -15.10
N ARG A 128 -5.44 -0.59 -14.77
CA ARG A 128 -5.23 0.47 -15.74
C ARG A 128 -4.01 1.30 -15.35
N HIS A 129 -3.17 1.57 -16.34
CA HIS A 129 -2.06 2.51 -16.19
C HIS A 129 -2.56 3.95 -16.30
N THR A 130 -2.06 4.82 -15.44
CA THR A 130 -2.26 6.27 -15.52
C THR A 130 -0.94 7.00 -15.44
N LEU A 131 -0.90 8.22 -15.91
CA LEU A 131 0.22 9.10 -15.67
C LEU A 131 0.21 9.56 -14.20
N ARG A 132 1.38 9.93 -13.69
CA ARG A 132 1.57 10.37 -12.29
C ARG A 132 0.58 11.48 -11.88
N ALA A 133 0.25 12.41 -12.79
CA ALA A 133 -0.71 13.48 -12.54
C ALA A 133 -2.12 12.98 -12.18
N GLY A 134 -2.51 11.78 -12.62
CA GLY A 134 -3.80 11.16 -12.30
C GLY A 134 -3.80 10.36 -10.98
N ASN A 135 -2.68 10.35 -10.24
CA ASN A 135 -2.51 9.52 -9.04
C ASN A 135 -2.03 10.33 -7.82
N GLN A 136 -2.34 11.62 -7.77
CA GLN A 136 -1.77 12.57 -6.82
C GLN A 136 -2.10 12.28 -5.35
N GLU A 137 -3.33 11.86 -5.04
CA GLU A 137 -3.71 11.61 -3.64
C GLU A 137 -3.03 10.35 -3.08
N ALA A 138 -2.93 9.30 -3.87
CA ALA A 138 -2.19 8.09 -3.50
C ALA A 138 -0.70 8.42 -3.28
N ASP A 139 -0.10 9.22 -4.16
CA ASP A 139 1.28 9.71 -4.02
C ASP A 139 1.46 10.52 -2.73
N ARG A 140 0.54 11.42 -2.43
CA ARG A 140 0.56 12.20 -1.18
C ARG A 140 0.54 11.31 0.06
N LEU A 141 -0.32 10.31 0.10
CA LEU A 141 -0.41 9.36 1.20
C LEU A 141 0.87 8.54 1.37
N ALA A 142 1.50 8.11 0.28
CA ALA A 142 2.78 7.42 0.31
C ALA A 142 3.90 8.31 0.87
N ASN A 143 3.97 9.57 0.43
CA ASN A 143 4.95 10.53 0.92
C ASN A 143 4.75 10.84 2.41
N GLU A 144 3.53 11.04 2.86
CA GLU A 144 3.23 11.23 4.29
C GLU A 144 3.66 10.02 5.14
N ALA A 145 3.44 8.81 4.64
CA ALA A 145 3.86 7.59 5.32
C ALA A 145 5.39 7.49 5.41
N MET A 146 6.12 7.87 4.36
CA MET A 146 7.58 7.94 4.37
C MET A 146 8.09 8.97 5.37
N ASP A 147 7.47 10.14 5.45
CA ASP A 147 7.83 11.20 6.41
C ASP A 147 7.67 10.68 7.84
N ARG A 148 6.53 10.09 8.17
CA ARG A 148 6.28 9.53 9.52
C ARG A 148 7.24 8.41 9.88
N GLY A 149 7.55 7.53 8.93
CA GLY A 149 8.45 6.41 9.12
C GLY A 149 9.89 6.86 9.32
N SER A 150 10.35 7.83 8.55
CA SER A 150 11.70 8.42 8.66
C SER A 150 11.91 9.12 10.00
N ASP A 151 10.92 9.84 10.51
CA ASP A 151 10.97 10.51 11.81
C ASP A 151 11.10 9.49 12.96
N ARG A 152 10.37 8.36 12.89
CA ARG A 152 10.45 7.29 13.90
C ARG A 152 11.82 6.62 13.90
N SER A 153 12.44 6.42 12.76
CA SER A 153 13.77 5.81 12.67
C SER A 153 14.87 6.72 13.24
N HIS A 154 14.74 8.03 13.14
CA HIS A 154 15.64 8.99 13.77
C HIS A 154 15.43 9.07 15.29
N GLY A 155 14.20 8.95 15.77
CA GLY A 155 13.89 8.94 17.20
C GLY A 155 14.42 7.74 17.96
N SER A 156 14.57 6.59 17.32
CA SER A 156 15.12 5.38 17.95
C SER A 156 16.65 5.37 18.03
N GLN A 157 17.35 6.17 17.24
CA GLN A 157 18.80 6.27 17.28
C GLN A 157 19.34 7.24 18.35
N THR A 158 18.54 8.16 18.84
CA THR A 158 18.93 9.10 19.88
C THR A 158 18.85 8.53 21.29
N GLY A 159 18.28 7.34 21.47
CA GLY A 159 18.17 6.68 22.78
C GLY A 159 19.37 5.85 23.22
N SER A 160 20.41 5.72 22.39
CA SER A 160 21.57 4.84 22.65
C SER A 160 22.84 5.57 23.10
N LEU A 161 22.78 6.84 23.39
CA LEU A 161 23.91 7.60 23.91
C LEU A 161 23.65 7.99 25.36
N SER A 162 23.89 7.11 26.30
CA SER A 162 24.55 7.43 27.56
C SER A 162 24.47 6.30 28.55
N LYS A 163 25.59 5.85 28.99
CA LYS A 163 26.11 5.82 30.35
C LYS A 163 27.42 5.08 30.33
N LYS A 164 28.46 5.79 30.04
CA LYS A 164 29.72 5.44 30.65
C LYS A 164 29.69 5.99 32.09
N SER A 165 29.41 5.14 33.03
CA SER A 165 29.71 5.43 34.43
C SER A 165 31.21 5.47 34.56
N GLN A 166 31.75 6.63 34.80
CA GLN A 166 33.10 6.74 35.30
C GLN A 166 33.09 6.41 36.80
N SER A 167 33.47 5.21 37.13
CA SER A 167 33.96 4.90 38.47
C SER A 167 35.38 5.37 38.54
N GLY A 168 35.59 6.52 39.17
CA GLY A 168 36.92 6.98 39.55
C GLY A 168 37.49 6.08 40.65
N PRO A 169 38.81 5.85 40.69
CA PRO A 169 39.43 5.04 41.74
C PRO A 169 39.46 5.82 43.07
N THR A 170 38.95 5.19 44.10
CA THR A 170 39.15 5.62 45.47
C THR A 170 40.60 5.39 45.80
N ARG A 171 41.29 6.43 46.12
CA ARG A 171 42.60 6.34 46.76
C ARG A 171 42.47 6.65 48.25
N LEU A 172 43.06 5.77 49.02
CA LEU A 172 43.35 5.94 50.44
C LEU A 172 44.03 7.25 50.77
#